data_17724583b2226ce29050c30a848ba024
#
_entry.id   17724583b2226ce29050c30a848ba024
#
_cell.length_a   1.000
_cell.length_b   1.000
_cell.length_c   1.000
_cell.angle_alpha   90.00
_cell.angle_beta   90.00
_cell.angle_gamma   90.00
#
_symmetry.space_group_name_H-M   'P 1'
#
loop_
_entity.id
_entity.type
_entity.pdbx_description
1 polymer ?
#
loop_
_entity_poly.entity_id
_entity_poly.type
_entity_poly.pdbx_seq_one_letter_code
_entity_poly.pdbx_strand_id
1 'polypeptide(L)'
;MKVFSEALADLDNAAHVQRISLFHRDGSAAGVIENKPGSQGSIRVYYHLYKKWGSITAAAAHEGQMIYAEHARDAKLNPGKHPNIDRLFNIVANNDVLTVEIHASTEE
;
A
#
# COMPACT_ATOMS: atom_id res chain seq x y z
N MET A 1 2.72 -20.00 7.39
CA MET A 1 2.94 -18.60 7.00
C MET A 1 2.54 -18.40 5.55
N LYS A 2 1.77 -17.36 5.28
CA LYS A 2 1.32 -17.09 3.91
C LYS A 2 2.37 -16.35 3.12
N VAL A 3 2.56 -16.74 1.86
CA VAL A 3 3.33 -15.93 0.93
C VAL A 3 2.43 -14.87 0.32
N PHE A 4 3.04 -13.89 -0.36
CA PHE A 4 2.32 -12.73 -0.86
C PHE A 4 1.15 -13.10 -1.77
N SER A 5 1.35 -14.04 -2.69
CA SER A 5 0.28 -14.42 -3.60
C SER A 5 -0.92 -15.01 -2.86
N GLU A 6 -0.67 -15.74 -1.79
CA GLU A 6 -1.75 -16.30 -0.97
C GLU A 6 -2.47 -15.20 -0.19
N ALA A 7 -1.71 -14.24 0.33
CA ALA A 7 -2.30 -13.12 1.05
C ALA A 7 -3.16 -12.26 0.12
N LEU A 8 -2.70 -12.04 -1.11
CA LEU A 8 -3.48 -11.28 -2.09
C LEU A 8 -4.81 -11.97 -2.41
N ALA A 9 -4.83 -13.28 -2.43
CA ALA A 9 -6.05 -14.02 -2.75
C ALA A 9 -7.15 -13.77 -1.73
N ASP A 10 -6.79 -13.36 -0.51
CA ASP A 10 -7.77 -13.07 0.54
C ASP A 10 -8.26 -11.63 0.51
N LEU A 11 -7.66 -10.78 -0.33
CA LEU A 11 -8.04 -9.37 -0.41
C LEU A 11 -9.12 -9.15 -1.46
N ASP A 12 -9.89 -8.08 -1.27
CA ASP A 12 -10.90 -7.70 -2.23
C ASP A 12 -10.27 -7.28 -3.54
N ASN A 13 -11.03 -7.45 -4.61
CA ASN A 13 -10.66 -6.99 -5.93
C ASN A 13 -10.58 -5.46 -5.93
N ALA A 14 -9.58 -4.90 -6.57
CA ALA A 14 -9.40 -3.47 -6.71
C ALA A 14 -9.29 -3.06 -8.17
N ALA A 15 -9.89 -3.84 -9.08
CA ALA A 15 -9.80 -3.56 -10.51
C ALA A 15 -10.43 -2.22 -10.89
N HIS A 16 -11.38 -1.75 -10.11
CA HIS A 16 -12.04 -0.45 -10.35
C HIS A 16 -11.20 0.74 -9.90
N VAL A 17 -10.11 0.51 -9.20
CA VAL A 17 -9.23 1.58 -8.72
C VAL A 17 -8.21 1.88 -9.80
N GLN A 18 -8.18 3.12 -10.28
CA GLN A 18 -7.23 3.54 -11.32
C GLN A 18 -5.89 3.88 -10.70
N ARG A 19 -5.89 4.61 -9.58
CA ARG A 19 -4.69 4.94 -8.84
C ARG A 19 -5.03 5.34 -7.42
N ILE A 20 -4.03 5.35 -6.57
CA ILE A 20 -4.16 5.76 -5.18
C ILE A 20 -3.15 6.87 -4.93
N SER A 21 -3.62 8.01 -4.44
CA SER A 21 -2.76 9.13 -4.05
C SER A 21 -2.62 9.14 -2.53
N LEU A 22 -1.42 9.43 -2.06
CA LEU A 22 -1.10 9.43 -0.64
C LEU A 22 -0.55 10.80 -0.25
N PHE A 23 -0.96 11.28 0.91
CA PHE A 23 -0.59 12.62 1.39
C PHE A 23 -0.13 12.57 2.84
N HIS A 24 0.87 13.39 3.14
CA HIS A 24 1.33 13.59 4.52
C HIS A 24 0.29 14.42 5.29
N ARG A 25 0.50 14.54 6.60
CA ARG A 25 -0.42 15.27 7.47
C ARG A 25 -0.56 16.73 7.07
N ASP A 26 0.50 17.33 6.52
CA ASP A 26 0.47 18.72 6.08
C ASP A 26 -0.16 18.91 4.71
N GLY A 27 -0.62 17.84 4.09
CA GLY A 27 -1.25 17.90 2.78
C GLY A 27 -0.31 17.72 1.61
N SER A 28 1.00 17.65 1.86
CA SER A 28 1.95 17.45 0.77
C SER A 28 1.89 16.01 0.26
N ALA A 29 2.24 15.83 -1.01
CA ALA A 29 2.17 14.52 -1.65
C ALA A 29 3.20 13.57 -1.06
N ALA A 30 2.75 12.36 -0.72
CA ALA A 30 3.61 11.31 -0.19
C ALA A 30 3.87 10.22 -1.22
N GLY A 31 3.09 10.18 -2.29
CA GLY A 31 3.28 9.20 -3.36
C GLY A 31 2.01 8.90 -4.10
N VAL A 32 2.16 8.23 -5.23
CA VAL A 32 1.04 7.79 -6.06
C VAL A 32 1.33 6.36 -6.50
N ILE A 33 0.31 5.51 -6.45
CA ILE A 33 0.42 4.13 -6.93
C ILE A 33 -0.55 3.98 -8.09
N GLU A 34 -0.03 3.59 -9.27
CA GLU A 34 -0.84 3.39 -10.46
C GLU A 34 -1.26 1.93 -10.53
N ASN A 35 -2.49 1.68 -11.00
CA ASN A 35 -2.96 0.32 -11.20
C ASN A 35 -2.56 -0.16 -12.58
N LYS A 36 -1.36 -0.71 -12.67
CA LYS A 36 -0.78 -1.19 -13.92
C LYS A 36 0.11 -2.38 -13.62
N PRO A 37 0.54 -3.11 -14.66
CA PRO A 37 1.44 -4.26 -14.44
C PRO A 37 2.65 -3.85 -13.60
N GLY A 38 2.95 -4.65 -12.60
CA GLY A 38 4.06 -4.39 -11.68
C GLY A 38 3.65 -3.71 -10.40
N SER A 39 2.48 -3.05 -10.34
CA SER A 39 2.02 -2.39 -9.12
C SER A 39 0.58 -2.74 -8.76
N GLN A 40 -0.03 -3.69 -9.46
CA GLN A 40 -1.41 -4.10 -9.17
C GLN A 40 -1.54 -4.69 -7.76
N GLY A 41 -0.54 -5.44 -7.33
CA GLY A 41 -0.56 -6.00 -5.98
C GLY A 41 -0.54 -4.92 -4.92
N SER A 42 0.27 -3.87 -5.12
CA SER A 42 0.32 -2.75 -4.17
C SER A 42 -0.99 -1.98 -4.14
N ILE A 43 -1.67 -1.83 -5.27
CA ILE A 43 -3.00 -1.21 -5.30
C ILE A 43 -3.94 -2.00 -4.39
N ARG A 44 -3.93 -3.33 -4.48
CA ARG A 44 -4.81 -4.16 -3.67
C ARG A 44 -4.48 -4.05 -2.19
N VAL A 45 -3.19 -4.05 -1.85
CA VAL A 45 -2.77 -3.94 -0.45
C VAL A 45 -3.21 -2.59 0.13
N TYR A 46 -2.89 -1.49 -0.55
CA TYR A 46 -3.21 -0.16 -0.02
C TYR A 46 -4.72 0.07 0.02
N TYR A 47 -5.45 -0.44 -0.96
CA TYR A 47 -6.91 -0.32 -0.97
C TYR A 47 -7.51 -1.06 0.24
N HIS A 48 -7.00 -2.25 0.52
CA HIS A 48 -7.43 -3.02 1.70
C HIS A 48 -7.16 -2.24 2.99
N LEU A 49 -5.95 -1.67 3.12
CA LEU A 49 -5.60 -0.91 4.31
C LEU A 49 -6.51 0.31 4.47
N TYR A 50 -6.80 0.98 3.37
CA TYR A 50 -7.70 2.13 3.39
C TYR A 50 -9.10 1.73 3.85
N LYS A 51 -9.64 0.64 3.32
CA LYS A 51 -10.98 0.19 3.67
C LYS A 51 -11.08 -0.21 5.14
N LYS A 52 -10.02 -0.80 5.66
CA LYS A 52 -10.01 -1.30 7.03
C LYS A 52 -9.70 -0.20 8.05
N TRP A 53 -8.73 0.66 7.73
CA TRP A 53 -8.18 1.62 8.69
C TRP A 53 -8.59 3.06 8.42
N GLY A 54 -9.02 3.39 7.22
CA GLY A 54 -9.37 4.74 6.81
C GLY A 54 -8.19 5.59 6.37
N SER A 55 -7.02 5.33 6.95
CA SER A 55 -5.77 6.00 6.59
C SER A 55 -4.64 5.01 6.86
N ILE A 56 -3.43 5.36 6.40
CA ILE A 56 -2.29 4.47 6.61
C ILE A 56 -1.57 4.93 7.87
N THR A 57 -2.00 4.37 8.99
CA THR A 57 -1.39 4.57 10.30
C THR A 57 -0.24 3.60 10.48
N ALA A 58 0.50 3.71 11.60
CA ALA A 58 1.54 2.72 11.90
C ALA A 58 0.96 1.31 12.00
N ALA A 59 -0.24 1.18 12.60
CA ALA A 59 -0.89 -0.14 12.69
C ALA A 59 -1.25 -0.67 11.31
N ALA A 60 -1.79 0.19 10.44
CA ALA A 60 -2.11 -0.21 9.06
C ALA A 60 -0.84 -0.59 8.31
N ALA A 61 0.24 0.17 8.50
CA ALA A 61 1.50 -0.12 7.82
C ALA A 61 2.08 -1.46 8.28
N HIS A 62 1.95 -1.80 9.56
CA HIS A 62 2.37 -3.12 10.04
C HIS A 62 1.58 -4.23 9.35
N GLU A 63 0.28 -4.06 9.23
CA GLU A 63 -0.54 -5.05 8.55
C GLU A 63 -0.12 -5.19 7.09
N GLY A 64 0.16 -4.06 6.43
CA GLY A 64 0.63 -4.09 5.04
C GLY A 64 1.93 -4.86 4.89
N GLN A 65 2.87 -4.67 5.82
CA GLN A 65 4.13 -5.43 5.79
C GLN A 65 3.87 -6.93 5.89
N MET A 66 2.95 -7.33 6.74
CA MET A 66 2.63 -8.75 6.90
C MET A 66 1.99 -9.31 5.61
N ILE A 67 1.15 -8.53 4.95
CA ILE A 67 0.52 -8.96 3.70
C ILE A 67 1.57 -9.12 2.61
N TYR A 68 2.54 -8.20 2.53
CA TYR A 68 3.60 -8.29 1.53
C TYR A 68 4.50 -9.51 1.73
N ALA A 69 4.56 -10.02 2.97
CA ALA A 69 5.24 -11.28 3.29
C ALA A 69 6.70 -11.29 2.83
N GLU A 70 7.06 -12.20 1.92
CA GLU A 70 8.45 -12.33 1.45
C GLU A 70 8.97 -11.06 0.77
N HIS A 71 8.08 -10.28 0.16
CA HIS A 71 8.47 -9.04 -0.49
C HIS A 71 8.88 -7.98 0.53
N ALA A 72 8.25 -7.98 1.72
CA ALA A 72 8.67 -7.07 2.79
C ALA A 72 10.08 -7.41 3.27
N ARG A 73 10.39 -8.71 3.35
CA ARG A 73 11.74 -9.12 3.74
C ARG A 73 12.76 -8.68 2.68
N ASP A 74 12.40 -8.86 1.40
CA ASP A 74 13.29 -8.43 0.32
C ASP A 74 13.50 -6.92 0.33
N ALA A 75 12.45 -6.15 0.64
CA ALA A 75 12.55 -4.70 0.71
C ALA A 75 13.52 -4.27 1.82
N LYS A 76 13.52 -4.97 2.95
CA LYS A 76 14.43 -4.67 4.04
C LYS A 76 15.88 -4.90 3.63
N LEU A 77 16.13 -5.96 2.88
CA LEU A 77 17.49 -6.32 2.43
C LEU A 77 17.94 -5.43 1.27
N ASN A 78 17.01 -4.88 0.52
CA ASN A 78 17.32 -4.13 -0.70
C ASN A 78 16.54 -2.80 -0.72
N PRO A 79 16.91 -1.82 0.14
CA PRO A 79 16.22 -0.54 0.18
C PRO A 79 16.16 0.11 -1.20
N GLY A 80 14.99 0.64 -1.54
CA GLY A 80 14.78 1.30 -2.83
C GLY A 80 14.21 0.39 -3.89
N LYS A 81 14.27 -0.93 -3.70
CA LYS A 81 13.76 -1.88 -4.68
C LYS A 81 12.23 -1.94 -4.69
N HIS A 82 11.61 -1.73 -3.53
CA HIS A 82 10.17 -1.82 -3.37
C HIS A 82 9.63 -0.53 -2.74
N PRO A 83 9.46 0.55 -3.52
CA PRO A 83 9.09 1.85 -2.94
C PRO A 83 7.80 1.83 -2.13
N ASN A 84 6.82 1.03 -2.57
CA ASN A 84 5.54 0.97 -1.87
C ASN A 84 5.63 0.25 -0.52
N ILE A 85 6.63 -0.61 -0.35
CA ILE A 85 6.90 -1.27 0.92
C ILE A 85 7.78 -0.37 1.78
N ASP A 86 8.78 0.25 1.18
CA ASP A 86 9.67 1.19 1.90
C ASP A 86 8.84 2.28 2.59
N ARG A 87 7.78 2.75 1.91
CA ARG A 87 6.89 3.77 2.48
C ARG A 87 6.26 3.27 3.78
N LEU A 88 5.86 2.00 3.83
CA LEU A 88 5.27 1.44 5.04
C LEU A 88 6.28 1.38 6.18
N PHE A 89 7.53 1.03 5.88
CA PHE A 89 8.59 1.04 6.90
C PHE A 89 8.77 2.44 7.47
N ASN A 90 8.75 3.45 6.59
CA ASN A 90 8.93 4.83 7.03
C ASN A 90 7.78 5.30 7.91
N ILE A 91 6.55 4.88 7.59
CA ILE A 91 5.38 5.22 8.41
C ILE A 91 5.56 4.68 9.83
N VAL A 92 5.99 3.43 9.94
CA VAL A 92 6.20 2.81 11.26
C VAL A 92 7.34 3.50 12.00
N ALA A 93 8.48 3.72 11.31
CA ALA A 93 9.66 4.30 11.94
C ALA A 93 9.40 5.70 12.47
N ASN A 94 8.58 6.48 11.78
CA ASN A 94 8.31 7.88 12.12
C ASN A 94 6.98 8.08 12.83
N ASN A 95 6.24 7.01 13.08
CA ASN A 95 4.89 7.08 13.63
C ASN A 95 4.05 8.07 12.84
N ASP A 96 4.13 7.99 11.52
CA ASP A 96 3.46 8.90 10.63
C ASP A 96 2.06 8.39 10.30
N VAL A 97 1.27 9.22 9.63
CA VAL A 97 -0.05 8.83 9.12
C VAL A 97 -0.19 9.44 7.74
N LEU A 98 -0.53 8.61 6.76
CA LEU A 98 -0.80 9.11 5.41
C LEU A 98 -2.30 9.04 5.14
N THR A 99 -2.84 10.09 4.57
CA THR A 99 -4.22 10.07 4.08
C THR A 99 -4.22 9.48 2.69
N VAL A 100 -5.36 8.87 2.34
CA VAL A 100 -5.49 8.10 1.11
C VAL A 100 -6.61 8.67 0.28
N GLU A 101 -6.35 8.85 -1.01
CA GLU A 101 -7.36 9.27 -1.96
C GLU A 101 -7.47 8.22 -3.06
N ILE A 102 -8.64 7.64 -3.19
CA ILE A 102 -8.89 6.58 -4.17
C ILE A 102 -9.44 7.21 -5.43
N HIS A 103 -8.78 6.97 -6.55
CA HIS A 103 -9.25 7.44 -7.86
C HIS A 103 -9.80 6.24 -8.62
N ALA A 104 -11.12 6.20 -8.73
CA ALA A 104 -11.79 5.11 -9.43
C ALA A 104 -11.68 5.31 -10.93
N SER A 105 -11.73 4.19 -11.64
CA SER A 105 -11.80 4.23 -13.09
C SER A 105 -13.08 4.93 -13.53
N THR A 106 -12.97 5.84 -14.50
CA THR A 106 -14.10 6.61 -15.00
C THR A 106 -14.55 6.10 -16.34
N GLU A 107 -14.88 4.84 -16.39
CA GLU A 107 -15.43 4.24 -17.59
C GLU A 107 -16.78 4.82 -17.93
N GLU A 108 -16.99 5.19 -19.17
CA GLU A 108 -18.25 5.73 -19.62
C GLU A 108 -19.01 4.74 -20.45
#